data_9354a90cbdec89be6e865080aca7e17c
#
_entry.id   9354a90cbdec89be6e865080aca7e17c
#
_cell.length_a   1.000
_cell.length_b   1.000
_cell.length_c   1.000
_cell.angle_alpha   90.00
_cell.angle_beta   90.00
_cell.angle_gamma   90.00
#
_symmetry.space_group_name_H-M   'P 1'
#
loop_
_entity.id
_entity.type
_entity.pdbx_description
1 polymer ?
#
loop_
_entity_poly.entity_id
_entity_poly.type
_entity_poly.pdbx_seq_one_letter_code
_entity_poly.pdbx_strand_id
1 'polypeptide(L)'
;MKLLTLTIFLFLSNYIVSYDRILGKDFATRSEVIATNGMAATSHPLATQTAIDVLKDGGNAIDAAIAANAVLGLVEPTGCGIGGDLFAIVWIEDDKKLYGLNSSGTAAQDMTIKKLKAMGIDKIPTFGPLPVTVPGAVAGWTALHKRFGKKSFDELFTNAIYYADNGFPITEVVGYYLQLSSVRYKDYPNFKDVWMPNGDALKKGDIFINKGLANTYKEIAKSYGESFYKGEIAKIISKFIIEQGGFLSEDDLKNYQPEWITPVSSNYRGFDVWELPPNGQGIAALQILNILEQYDISNMGHNSAEYIHIFTEAKKLAYEDRAKYYADMNFADVPVKELISKEYALERNKLIDLKKAASTYDTGIFENGDTIYMTVADGYGNMVSLIQSNYRGMGSGMVPPNLGFMLQDRGEMFNLDPKHRNSLEGGKRPFHTIIPAFITKDDKPFISFGLMGGGMQPQGHAQIVVNIIDFKMNLQEAGDAPRIRHFGSSEPTGETMINGGFLSLESGIDNQVRSELMKLGHNLKDEKGGYGGYQAIMRVDGVYYGASESRKDGHASGY
;
A
#
# COMPACT_ATOMS: atom_id res chain seq x y z
N MET A 1 -54.07 1.35 -59.95
CA MET A 1 -53.06 1.99 -59.08
C MET A 1 -53.27 1.46 -57.67
N LYS A 2 -52.47 0.49 -57.24
CA LYS A 2 -52.53 -0.03 -55.87
C LYS A 2 -51.37 0.61 -55.11
N LEU A 3 -51.69 1.39 -54.07
CA LEU A 3 -50.70 1.99 -53.15
C LEU A 3 -50.18 0.88 -52.21
N LEU A 4 -48.90 0.61 -52.28
CA LEU A 4 -48.21 -0.32 -51.40
C LEU A 4 -47.73 0.49 -50.18
N THR A 5 -48.38 0.32 -49.02
CA THR A 5 -47.97 0.94 -47.77
C THR A 5 -46.86 0.08 -47.17
N LEU A 6 -45.61 0.61 -47.17
CA LEU A 6 -44.45 -0.02 -46.54
C LEU A 6 -44.44 0.31 -45.04
N THR A 7 -44.83 -0.65 -44.22
CA THR A 7 -44.77 -0.52 -42.75
C THR A 7 -43.34 -0.88 -42.29
N ILE A 8 -42.54 0.12 -41.94
CA ILE A 8 -41.23 -0.08 -41.33
C ILE A 8 -41.43 -0.47 -39.85
N PHE A 9 -41.21 -1.75 -39.54
CA PHE A 9 -41.08 -2.21 -38.15
C PHE A 9 -39.69 -1.81 -37.63
N LEU A 10 -39.63 -0.76 -36.82
CA LEU A 10 -38.49 -0.46 -35.97
C LEU A 10 -38.41 -1.55 -34.86
N PHE A 11 -37.54 -2.53 -35.07
CA PHE A 11 -37.12 -3.40 -33.98
C PHE A 11 -36.29 -2.55 -33.01
N LEU A 12 -36.92 -2.00 -32.00
CA LEU A 12 -36.26 -1.59 -30.75
C LEU A 12 -35.81 -2.90 -30.09
N SER A 13 -34.55 -3.28 -30.29
CA SER A 13 -33.88 -4.28 -29.47
C SER A 13 -33.81 -3.72 -28.05
N ASN A 14 -34.82 -4.04 -27.23
CA ASN A 14 -34.70 -3.90 -25.81
C ASN A 14 -33.54 -4.83 -25.37
N TYR A 15 -32.35 -4.28 -25.15
CA TYR A 15 -31.34 -4.98 -24.40
C TYR A 15 -31.92 -5.19 -22.99
N ILE A 16 -32.35 -6.41 -22.70
CA ILE A 16 -32.69 -6.82 -21.34
C ILE A 16 -31.36 -6.92 -20.62
N VAL A 17 -31.03 -5.88 -19.87
CA VAL A 17 -29.86 -5.89 -18.99
C VAL A 17 -30.26 -6.69 -17.74
N SER A 18 -29.58 -7.81 -17.51
CA SER A 18 -29.70 -8.54 -16.26
C SER A 18 -28.78 -7.88 -15.23
N TYR A 19 -29.31 -7.66 -14.05
CA TYR A 19 -28.53 -7.17 -12.91
C TYR A 19 -28.21 -8.33 -11.97
N ASP A 20 -26.96 -8.42 -11.54
CA ASP A 20 -26.52 -9.46 -10.60
C ASP A 20 -27.12 -9.27 -9.20
N ARG A 21 -27.51 -8.03 -8.87
CA ARG A 21 -28.09 -7.66 -7.59
C ARG A 21 -29.28 -6.71 -7.78
N ILE A 22 -30.18 -6.68 -6.79
CA ILE A 22 -31.37 -5.79 -6.80
C ILE A 22 -31.03 -4.32 -6.53
N LEU A 23 -29.81 -4.02 -6.04
CA LEU A 23 -29.28 -2.68 -5.77
C LEU A 23 -27.81 -2.61 -6.18
N GLY A 24 -27.35 -1.42 -6.55
CA GLY A 24 -25.94 -1.13 -6.82
C GLY A 24 -25.59 -1.13 -8.30
N LYS A 25 -24.31 -1.38 -8.60
CA LYS A 25 -23.76 -1.37 -9.97
C LYS A 25 -23.98 -2.70 -10.69
N ASP A 26 -23.76 -2.70 -12.00
CA ASP A 26 -24.05 -3.81 -12.92
C ASP A 26 -23.02 -4.96 -12.88
N PHE A 27 -22.08 -4.92 -11.95
CA PHE A 27 -21.08 -5.98 -11.77
C PHE A 27 -21.25 -6.69 -10.44
N ALA A 28 -20.79 -7.94 -10.36
CA ALA A 28 -20.87 -8.75 -9.16
C ALA A 28 -20.03 -8.13 -8.02
N THR A 29 -20.70 -7.84 -6.91
CA THR A 29 -20.11 -7.27 -5.69
C THR A 29 -20.91 -7.74 -4.48
N ARG A 30 -20.53 -7.36 -3.28
CA ARG A 30 -21.26 -7.63 -2.04
C ARG A 30 -21.70 -6.33 -1.36
N SER A 31 -22.51 -6.44 -0.32
CA SER A 31 -22.87 -5.29 0.52
C SER A 31 -21.68 -4.82 1.34
N GLU A 32 -21.67 -3.51 1.63
CA GLU A 32 -20.83 -2.97 2.70
C GLU A 32 -21.20 -3.61 4.05
N VAL A 33 -20.21 -3.72 4.93
CA VAL A 33 -20.46 -4.07 6.34
C VAL A 33 -20.88 -2.80 7.06
N ILE A 34 -21.97 -2.84 7.83
CA ILE A 34 -22.49 -1.67 8.54
C ILE A 34 -22.47 -1.96 10.05
N ALA A 35 -21.96 -1.01 10.85
CA ALA A 35 -21.86 -1.14 12.31
C ALA A 35 -21.84 0.22 13.01
N THR A 36 -22.03 0.23 14.34
CA THR A 36 -22.11 1.47 15.13
C THR A 36 -21.08 1.58 16.25
N ASN A 37 -20.51 0.45 16.72
CA ASN A 37 -19.62 0.45 17.88
C ASN A 37 -18.13 0.32 17.52
N GLY A 38 -17.83 -0.24 16.35
CA GLY A 38 -16.48 -0.40 15.85
C GLY A 38 -16.45 -1.16 14.53
N MET A 39 -15.37 -0.95 13.77
CA MET A 39 -15.18 -1.53 12.44
C MET A 39 -13.71 -1.82 12.20
N ALA A 40 -13.41 -2.93 11.55
CA ALA A 40 -12.09 -3.24 11.03
C ALA A 40 -12.18 -3.81 9.61
N ALA A 41 -11.25 -3.42 8.75
CA ALA A 41 -11.08 -3.99 7.42
C ALA A 41 -9.58 -4.24 7.18
N THR A 42 -9.22 -5.50 6.94
CA THR A 42 -7.83 -5.94 6.72
C THR A 42 -7.73 -6.91 5.56
N SER A 43 -6.52 -7.18 5.10
CA SER A 43 -6.26 -8.15 4.02
C SER A 43 -6.35 -9.62 4.44
N HIS A 44 -6.62 -9.93 5.73
CA HIS A 44 -6.74 -11.30 6.21
C HIS A 44 -7.81 -11.46 7.32
N PRO A 45 -8.69 -12.48 7.27
CA PRO A 45 -9.81 -12.64 8.22
C PRO A 45 -9.38 -12.73 9.69
N LEU A 46 -8.28 -13.42 10.00
CA LEU A 46 -7.79 -13.57 11.38
C LEU A 46 -7.33 -12.23 11.97
N ALA A 47 -6.75 -11.35 11.16
CA ALA A 47 -6.37 -10.01 11.58
C ALA A 47 -7.59 -9.12 11.82
N THR A 48 -8.60 -9.19 10.93
CA THR A 48 -9.88 -8.47 11.12
C THR A 48 -10.55 -8.93 12.41
N GLN A 49 -10.64 -10.25 12.66
CA GLN A 49 -11.22 -10.79 13.88
C GLN A 49 -10.46 -10.31 15.13
N THR A 50 -9.12 -10.33 15.09
CA THR A 50 -8.28 -9.83 16.19
C THR A 50 -8.57 -8.36 16.49
N ALA A 51 -8.69 -7.50 15.46
CA ALA A 51 -9.06 -6.10 15.68
C ALA A 51 -10.41 -5.96 16.38
N ILE A 52 -11.43 -6.71 15.93
CA ILE A 52 -12.77 -6.70 16.52
C ILE A 52 -12.74 -7.20 17.98
N ASP A 53 -11.97 -8.25 18.28
CA ASP A 53 -11.85 -8.78 19.63
C ASP A 53 -11.23 -7.73 20.58
N VAL A 54 -10.16 -7.05 20.15
CA VAL A 54 -9.52 -5.97 20.92
C VAL A 54 -10.48 -4.80 21.16
N LEU A 55 -11.25 -4.38 20.13
CA LEU A 55 -12.25 -3.32 20.28
C LEU A 55 -13.35 -3.71 21.29
N LYS A 56 -13.88 -4.93 21.19
CA LYS A 56 -14.90 -5.46 22.11
C LYS A 56 -14.39 -5.61 23.55
N ASP A 57 -13.11 -5.90 23.69
CA ASP A 57 -12.44 -5.99 25.00
C ASP A 57 -11.98 -4.63 25.56
N GLY A 58 -12.52 -3.54 25.03
CA GLY A 58 -12.35 -2.17 25.53
C GLY A 58 -11.09 -1.44 25.03
N GLY A 59 -10.34 -2.00 24.09
CA GLY A 59 -9.27 -1.31 23.38
C GLY A 59 -9.83 -0.23 22.45
N ASN A 60 -8.97 0.67 22.01
CA ASN A 60 -9.31 1.68 21.02
C ASN A 60 -8.84 1.27 19.61
N ALA A 61 -9.07 2.13 18.61
CA ALA A 61 -8.69 1.86 17.22
C ALA A 61 -7.17 1.64 17.04
N ILE A 62 -6.35 2.30 17.84
CA ILE A 62 -4.89 2.18 17.82
C ILE A 62 -4.44 0.81 18.36
N ASP A 63 -4.97 0.40 19.50
CA ASP A 63 -4.70 -0.91 20.09
C ASP A 63 -5.09 -2.02 19.11
N ALA A 64 -6.28 -1.93 18.54
CA ALA A 64 -6.80 -2.90 17.58
C ALA A 64 -5.97 -2.95 16.31
N ALA A 65 -5.51 -1.79 15.80
CA ALA A 65 -4.64 -1.72 14.62
C ALA A 65 -3.27 -2.38 14.87
N ILE A 66 -2.65 -2.16 16.02
CA ILE A 66 -1.38 -2.79 16.40
C ILE A 66 -1.55 -4.31 16.50
N ALA A 67 -2.57 -4.78 17.21
CA ALA A 67 -2.83 -6.20 17.38
C ALA A 67 -3.10 -6.91 16.05
N ALA A 68 -3.93 -6.32 15.20
CA ALA A 68 -4.21 -6.85 13.87
C ALA A 68 -2.96 -6.85 12.97
N ASN A 69 -2.13 -5.80 13.05
CA ASN A 69 -0.91 -5.71 12.27
C ASN A 69 0.15 -6.74 12.71
N ALA A 70 0.25 -7.03 14.01
CA ALA A 70 1.08 -8.12 14.51
C ALA A 70 0.61 -9.49 13.98
N VAL A 71 -0.71 -9.73 13.93
CA VAL A 71 -1.26 -10.95 13.30
C VAL A 71 -0.96 -10.97 11.81
N LEU A 72 -1.13 -9.86 11.07
CA LEU A 72 -0.82 -9.79 9.62
C LEU A 72 0.64 -10.14 9.32
N GLY A 73 1.59 -9.70 10.15
CA GLY A 73 3.00 -10.06 10.01
C GLY A 73 3.30 -11.57 10.09
N LEU A 74 2.39 -12.34 10.70
CA LEU A 74 2.44 -13.79 10.75
C LEU A 74 1.66 -14.44 9.60
N VAL A 75 0.41 -13.99 9.37
CA VAL A 75 -0.54 -14.70 8.49
C VAL A 75 -0.43 -14.29 7.02
N GLU A 76 0.15 -13.13 6.74
CA GLU A 76 0.42 -12.61 5.38
C GLU A 76 1.90 -12.18 5.22
N PRO A 77 2.86 -13.08 5.46
CA PRO A 77 4.30 -12.75 5.42
C PRO A 77 4.78 -12.37 4.01
N THR A 78 3.95 -12.60 2.99
CA THR A 78 4.22 -12.25 1.60
C THR A 78 4.02 -10.77 1.28
N GLY A 79 3.48 -9.99 2.21
CA GLY A 79 3.24 -8.56 2.06
C GLY A 79 3.86 -7.72 3.17
N CYS A 80 4.00 -8.27 4.38
CA CYS A 80 4.43 -7.53 5.56
C CYS A 80 5.16 -8.39 6.59
N GLY A 81 5.57 -7.77 7.69
CA GLY A 81 6.20 -8.44 8.83
C GLY A 81 7.01 -7.45 9.69
N ILE A 82 7.42 -7.89 10.88
CA ILE A 82 8.18 -7.03 11.81
C ILE A 82 9.58 -6.64 11.31
N GLY A 83 10.05 -7.28 10.27
CA GLY A 83 11.28 -6.90 9.56
C GLY A 83 11.08 -5.80 8.51
N GLY A 84 9.87 -5.23 8.39
CA GLY A 84 9.49 -4.20 7.43
C GLY A 84 9.26 -2.82 8.03
N ASP A 85 8.62 -1.95 7.23
CA ASP A 85 8.32 -0.55 7.53
C ASP A 85 6.82 -0.31 7.73
N LEU A 86 6.47 0.78 8.43
CA LEU A 86 5.09 1.15 8.73
C LEU A 86 4.86 2.65 8.52
N PHE A 87 3.74 3.00 7.87
CA PHE A 87 3.19 4.35 7.85
C PHE A 87 1.75 4.34 8.39
N ALA A 88 1.35 5.43 9.05
CA ALA A 88 -0.02 5.57 9.52
C ALA A 88 -0.52 7.02 9.42
N ILE A 89 -1.81 7.18 9.14
CA ILE A 89 -2.60 8.40 9.38
C ILE A 89 -3.67 8.04 10.41
N VAL A 90 -3.74 8.81 11.50
CA VAL A 90 -4.65 8.56 12.61
C VAL A 90 -5.51 9.79 12.86
N TRP A 91 -6.82 9.62 12.82
CA TRP A 91 -7.76 10.61 13.33
C TRP A 91 -8.03 10.36 14.81
N ILE A 92 -7.80 11.37 15.64
CA ILE A 92 -8.14 11.35 17.08
C ILE A 92 -9.35 12.25 17.30
N GLU A 93 -10.46 11.63 17.70
CA GLU A 93 -11.75 12.31 17.82
C GLU A 93 -11.74 13.40 18.89
N ASP A 94 -11.08 13.19 20.02
CA ASP A 94 -10.96 14.19 21.09
C ASP A 94 -10.19 15.44 20.64
N ASP A 95 -9.16 15.25 19.80
CA ASP A 95 -8.32 16.32 19.29
C ASP A 95 -8.90 16.97 18.01
N LYS A 96 -9.89 16.33 17.37
CA LYS A 96 -10.44 16.70 16.04
C LYS A 96 -9.34 16.90 15.01
N LYS A 97 -8.36 15.98 14.99
CA LYS A 97 -7.14 16.16 14.22
C LYS A 97 -6.57 14.86 13.66
N LEU A 98 -5.95 14.98 12.49
CA LEU A 98 -5.13 13.94 11.88
C LEU A 98 -3.67 14.04 12.35
N TYR A 99 -3.08 12.87 12.62
CA TYR A 99 -1.67 12.68 12.92
C TYR A 99 -1.05 11.72 11.92
N GLY A 100 0.12 12.04 11.40
CA GLY A 100 0.89 11.16 10.51
C GLY A 100 2.08 10.56 11.22
N LEU A 101 2.35 9.29 10.98
CA LEU A 101 3.54 8.59 11.44
C LEU A 101 4.30 8.00 10.26
N ASN A 102 5.57 8.38 10.15
CA ASN A 102 6.55 7.78 9.27
C ASN A 102 7.48 6.89 10.11
N SER A 103 7.31 5.59 9.98
CA SER A 103 8.20 4.60 10.58
C SER A 103 8.87 3.75 9.49
N SER A 104 9.43 4.42 8.47
CA SER A 104 10.31 3.79 7.48
C SER A 104 11.76 3.78 7.96
N GLY A 105 12.46 2.71 7.63
CA GLY A 105 13.82 2.49 8.06
C GLY A 105 14.84 3.37 7.36
N THR A 106 15.95 3.63 8.05
CA THR A 106 17.10 4.38 7.52
C THR A 106 18.17 3.43 7.00
N ALA A 107 18.97 3.88 6.03
CA ALA A 107 20.17 3.18 5.61
C ALA A 107 21.17 3.08 6.77
N ALA A 108 21.93 1.99 6.83
CA ALA A 108 23.03 1.86 7.76
C ALA A 108 24.02 3.02 7.57
N GLN A 109 24.52 3.60 8.68
CA GLN A 109 25.47 4.72 8.65
C GLN A 109 26.72 4.42 7.83
N ASP A 110 27.15 3.17 7.88
CA ASP A 110 28.37 2.72 7.22
C ASP A 110 28.19 2.37 5.73
N MET A 111 26.95 2.34 5.23
CA MET A 111 26.63 2.07 3.83
C MET A 111 26.75 3.34 3.00
N THR A 112 27.81 3.44 2.18
CA THR A 112 28.08 4.61 1.35
C THR A 112 28.24 4.25 -0.12
N ILE A 113 27.92 5.18 -1.03
CA ILE A 113 28.13 5.00 -2.49
C ILE A 113 29.59 4.61 -2.77
N LYS A 114 30.56 5.22 -2.07
CA LYS A 114 31.98 4.91 -2.23
C LYS A 114 32.30 3.44 -1.91
N LYS A 115 31.76 2.91 -0.80
CA LYS A 115 31.95 1.49 -0.41
C LYS A 115 31.29 0.55 -1.40
N LEU A 116 30.07 0.84 -1.84
CA LEU A 116 29.35 0.02 -2.82
C LEU A 116 30.12 -0.03 -4.16
N LYS A 117 30.60 1.11 -4.66
CA LYS A 117 31.41 1.16 -5.89
C LYS A 117 32.72 0.40 -5.74
N ALA A 118 33.38 0.45 -4.58
CA ALA A 118 34.58 -0.34 -4.31
C ALA A 118 34.31 -1.87 -4.32
N MET A 119 33.06 -2.29 -4.03
CA MET A 119 32.59 -3.67 -4.14
C MET A 119 32.11 -4.03 -5.57
N GLY A 120 32.21 -3.10 -6.54
CA GLY A 120 31.72 -3.30 -7.91
C GLY A 120 30.20 -3.21 -8.04
N ILE A 121 29.52 -2.56 -7.10
CA ILE A 121 28.06 -2.41 -7.08
C ILE A 121 27.68 -1.06 -7.71
N ASP A 122 27.07 -1.08 -8.89
CA ASP A 122 26.57 0.10 -9.59
C ASP A 122 25.07 0.36 -9.33
N LYS A 123 24.34 -0.66 -8.87
CA LYS A 123 22.95 -0.57 -8.40
C LYS A 123 22.80 -1.49 -7.19
N ILE A 124 22.09 -1.04 -6.14
CA ILE A 124 21.83 -1.87 -4.96
C ILE A 124 21.01 -3.09 -5.40
N PRO A 125 21.44 -4.32 -5.07
CA PRO A 125 20.70 -5.52 -5.42
C PRO A 125 19.31 -5.54 -4.79
N THR A 126 18.33 -6.14 -5.46
CA THR A 126 16.98 -6.30 -4.94
C THR A 126 16.94 -7.22 -3.71
N PHE A 127 17.77 -8.26 -3.68
CA PHE A 127 17.80 -9.26 -2.61
C PHE A 127 19.19 -9.38 -1.99
N GLY A 128 19.26 -10.00 -0.83
CA GLY A 128 20.47 -10.17 -0.05
C GLY A 128 20.60 -9.15 1.08
N PRO A 129 21.79 -9.03 1.71
CA PRO A 129 21.98 -8.19 2.89
C PRO A 129 22.11 -6.69 2.58
N LEU A 130 22.48 -6.31 1.35
CA LEU A 130 22.77 -4.91 0.99
C LEU A 130 21.51 -4.01 0.98
N PRO A 131 20.33 -4.45 0.49
CA PRO A 131 19.15 -3.60 0.50
C PRO A 131 18.45 -3.51 1.87
N VAL A 132 18.94 -4.18 2.89
CA VAL A 132 18.34 -4.16 4.23
C VAL A 132 18.57 -2.80 4.88
N THR A 133 17.48 -2.09 5.22
CA THR A 133 17.49 -0.89 6.07
C THR A 133 16.98 -1.24 7.46
N VAL A 134 17.06 -0.33 8.42
CA VAL A 134 16.53 -0.56 9.78
C VAL A 134 15.05 -0.91 9.68
N PRO A 135 14.56 -2.03 10.25
CA PRO A 135 13.13 -2.33 10.26
C PRO A 135 12.36 -1.35 11.14
N GLY A 136 11.36 -0.66 10.57
CA GLY A 136 10.63 0.39 11.28
C GLY A 136 9.35 -0.05 11.98
N ALA A 137 8.75 -1.19 11.61
CA ALA A 137 7.41 -1.58 12.03
C ALA A 137 7.19 -1.61 13.55
N VAL A 138 8.10 -2.24 14.31
CA VAL A 138 7.98 -2.35 15.77
C VAL A 138 8.08 -0.98 16.45
N ALA A 139 8.97 -0.09 15.98
CA ALA A 139 9.06 1.28 16.50
C ALA A 139 7.79 2.09 16.17
N GLY A 140 7.17 1.85 15.01
CA GLY A 140 5.88 2.43 14.67
C GLY A 140 4.78 2.02 15.66
N TRP A 141 4.71 0.73 16.01
CA TRP A 141 3.76 0.24 17.02
C TRP A 141 3.96 0.90 18.38
N THR A 142 5.21 0.95 18.86
CA THR A 142 5.50 1.58 20.15
C THR A 142 5.21 3.08 20.16
N ALA A 143 5.49 3.78 19.05
CA ALA A 143 5.18 5.21 18.92
C ALA A 143 3.66 5.48 18.93
N LEU A 144 2.88 4.70 18.17
CA LEU A 144 1.41 4.77 18.15
C LEU A 144 0.84 4.49 19.55
N HIS A 145 1.25 3.37 20.16
CA HIS A 145 0.77 2.95 21.48
C HIS A 145 1.13 3.94 22.59
N LYS A 146 2.38 4.41 22.63
CA LYS A 146 2.84 5.37 23.64
C LYS A 146 2.02 6.66 23.63
N ARG A 147 1.54 7.08 22.46
CA ARG A 147 0.81 8.34 22.31
C ARG A 147 -0.69 8.18 22.49
N PHE A 148 -1.26 7.08 22.00
CA PHE A 148 -2.71 6.93 21.87
C PHE A 148 -3.24 5.58 22.33
N GLY A 149 -2.40 4.62 22.73
CA GLY A 149 -2.82 3.31 23.23
C GLY A 149 -3.59 3.40 24.55
N LYS A 150 -4.49 2.45 24.75
CA LYS A 150 -5.37 2.36 25.92
C LYS A 150 -5.18 1.07 26.72
N LYS A 151 -5.02 -0.08 26.02
CA LYS A 151 -4.70 -1.36 26.66
C LYS A 151 -3.21 -1.47 26.98
N SER A 152 -2.82 -2.45 27.78
CA SER A 152 -1.39 -2.73 27.96
C SER A 152 -0.78 -3.28 26.66
N PHE A 153 0.46 -2.89 26.36
CA PHE A 153 1.11 -3.22 25.09
C PHE A 153 1.27 -4.72 24.86
N ASP A 154 1.54 -5.47 25.93
CA ASP A 154 1.70 -6.93 25.89
C ASP A 154 0.40 -7.67 25.53
N GLU A 155 -0.76 -7.18 25.99
CA GLU A 155 -2.06 -7.77 25.64
C GLU A 155 -2.31 -7.76 24.14
N LEU A 156 -1.79 -6.77 23.39
CA LEU A 156 -1.98 -6.62 21.97
C LEU A 156 -1.35 -7.75 21.13
N PHE A 157 -0.41 -8.49 21.70
CA PHE A 157 0.26 -9.60 21.02
C PHE A 157 -0.37 -10.97 21.29
N THR A 158 -1.39 -11.05 22.15
CA THR A 158 -1.99 -12.31 22.59
C THR A 158 -2.41 -13.21 21.41
N ASN A 159 -3.15 -12.67 20.45
CA ASN A 159 -3.63 -13.43 19.29
C ASN A 159 -2.48 -13.79 18.33
N ALA A 160 -1.54 -12.87 18.06
CA ALA A 160 -0.39 -13.13 17.22
C ALA A 160 0.49 -14.25 17.78
N ILE A 161 0.76 -14.22 19.09
CA ILE A 161 1.49 -15.28 19.80
C ILE A 161 0.71 -16.59 19.74
N TYR A 162 -0.60 -16.57 20.00
CA TYR A 162 -1.43 -17.76 19.95
C TYR A 162 -1.39 -18.46 18.60
N TYR A 163 -1.61 -17.72 17.51
CA TYR A 163 -1.58 -18.28 16.16
C TYR A 163 -0.17 -18.74 15.75
N ALA A 164 0.87 -18.04 16.15
CA ALA A 164 2.25 -18.44 15.87
C ALA A 164 2.66 -19.70 16.64
N ASP A 165 2.19 -19.87 17.86
CA ASP A 165 2.48 -21.05 18.71
C ASP A 165 1.63 -22.27 18.35
N ASN A 166 0.36 -22.10 18.02
CA ASN A 166 -0.59 -23.21 17.84
C ASN A 166 -0.90 -23.51 16.37
N GLY A 167 -0.54 -22.60 15.47
CA GLY A 167 -0.76 -22.72 14.04
C GLY A 167 -2.10 -22.12 13.59
N PHE A 168 -2.14 -21.83 12.29
CA PHE A 168 -3.32 -21.34 11.58
C PHE A 168 -3.33 -21.87 10.15
N PRO A 169 -4.50 -21.99 9.49
CA PRO A 169 -4.58 -22.45 8.11
C PRO A 169 -4.13 -21.36 7.14
N ILE A 170 -3.28 -21.70 6.17
CA ILE A 170 -2.89 -20.83 5.06
C ILE A 170 -4.10 -20.56 4.16
N THR A 171 -4.37 -19.30 3.85
CA THR A 171 -5.44 -18.88 2.98
C THR A 171 -5.07 -18.99 1.49
N GLU A 172 -6.03 -18.73 0.59
CA GLU A 172 -5.87 -19.05 -0.83
C GLU A 172 -4.82 -18.17 -1.52
N VAL A 173 -4.93 -16.85 -1.39
CA VAL A 173 -4.02 -15.90 -2.05
C VAL A 173 -2.65 -15.91 -1.38
N VAL A 174 -2.60 -15.99 -0.06
CA VAL A 174 -1.34 -16.14 0.69
C VAL A 174 -0.62 -17.43 0.28
N GLY A 175 -1.33 -18.56 0.16
CA GLY A 175 -0.74 -19.83 -0.29
C GLY A 175 -0.16 -19.75 -1.69
N TYR A 176 -0.82 -19.05 -2.61
CA TYR A 176 -0.29 -18.81 -3.95
C TYR A 176 1.03 -18.01 -3.90
N TYR A 177 1.08 -16.92 -3.14
CA TYR A 177 2.30 -16.11 -3.04
C TYR A 177 3.43 -16.79 -2.26
N LEU A 178 3.11 -17.62 -1.25
CA LEU A 178 4.12 -18.43 -0.55
C LEU A 178 4.80 -19.43 -1.47
N GLN A 179 4.05 -20.07 -2.39
CA GLN A 179 4.64 -20.97 -3.38
C GLN A 179 5.60 -20.21 -4.32
N LEU A 180 5.22 -19.03 -4.82
CA LEU A 180 6.11 -18.19 -5.63
C LEU A 180 7.34 -17.73 -4.83
N SER A 181 7.16 -17.35 -3.59
CA SER A 181 8.23 -16.93 -2.68
C SER A 181 9.20 -18.07 -2.39
N SER A 182 8.71 -19.30 -2.22
CA SER A 182 9.55 -20.47 -1.99
C SER A 182 10.49 -20.76 -3.18
N VAL A 183 10.00 -20.57 -4.41
CA VAL A 183 10.87 -20.69 -5.60
C VAL A 183 11.99 -19.65 -5.57
N ARG A 184 11.68 -18.43 -5.13
CA ARG A 184 12.62 -17.31 -5.09
C ARG A 184 13.64 -17.43 -3.96
N TYR A 185 13.18 -17.77 -2.75
CA TYR A 185 13.97 -17.61 -1.52
C TYR A 185 14.51 -18.91 -0.92
N LYS A 186 14.19 -20.09 -1.46
CA LYS A 186 14.59 -21.39 -0.88
C LYS A 186 16.10 -21.55 -0.62
N ASP A 187 16.93 -20.85 -1.36
CA ASP A 187 18.39 -20.93 -1.25
C ASP A 187 19.00 -19.78 -0.41
N TYR A 188 18.16 -18.89 0.12
CA TYR A 188 18.56 -17.85 1.07
C TYR A 188 18.65 -18.41 2.50
N PRO A 189 19.52 -17.84 3.34
CA PRO A 189 19.76 -18.32 4.71
C PRO A 189 18.48 -18.43 5.53
N ASN A 190 18.28 -19.57 6.18
CA ASN A 190 17.20 -19.89 7.13
C ASN A 190 15.76 -19.82 6.55
N PHE A 191 15.58 -19.55 5.25
CA PHE A 191 14.23 -19.48 4.66
C PHE A 191 13.47 -20.79 4.77
N LYS A 192 14.14 -21.92 4.42
CA LYS A 192 13.52 -23.26 4.47
C LYS A 192 13.09 -23.63 5.88
N ASP A 193 13.89 -23.28 6.88
CA ASP A 193 13.62 -23.62 8.28
C ASP A 193 12.33 -23.00 8.79
N VAL A 194 11.91 -21.86 8.22
CA VAL A 194 10.70 -21.14 8.62
C VAL A 194 9.51 -21.50 7.71
N TRP A 195 9.66 -21.37 6.38
CA TRP A 195 8.51 -21.43 5.45
C TRP A 195 8.43 -22.71 4.61
N MET A 196 9.35 -23.65 4.81
CA MET A 196 9.32 -24.96 4.17
C MET A 196 9.56 -26.09 5.19
N PRO A 197 8.75 -26.15 6.29
CA PRO A 197 9.03 -27.04 7.44
C PRO A 197 9.08 -28.53 7.09
N ASN A 198 8.41 -28.95 5.98
CA ASN A 198 8.41 -30.32 5.48
C ASN A 198 9.22 -30.47 4.18
N GLY A 199 10.08 -29.49 3.84
CA GLY A 199 10.84 -29.44 2.59
C GLY A 199 10.07 -28.87 1.39
N ASP A 200 8.75 -28.74 1.49
CA ASP A 200 7.87 -28.19 0.45
C ASP A 200 7.32 -26.82 0.82
N ALA A 201 6.96 -26.03 -0.20
CA ALA A 201 6.28 -24.76 -0.02
C ALA A 201 4.89 -24.94 0.60
N LEU A 202 4.55 -24.09 1.56
CA LEU A 202 3.21 -24.03 2.15
C LEU A 202 2.15 -23.68 1.10
N LYS A 203 0.99 -24.32 1.18
CA LYS A 203 -0.16 -24.13 0.28
C LYS A 203 -1.46 -23.90 1.05
N LYS A 204 -2.50 -23.47 0.35
CA LYS A 204 -3.85 -23.32 0.90
C LYS A 204 -4.28 -24.51 1.73
N GLY A 205 -4.70 -24.27 2.95
CA GLY A 205 -5.19 -25.27 3.91
C GLY A 205 -4.12 -25.92 4.78
N ASP A 206 -2.85 -25.76 4.48
CA ASP A 206 -1.78 -26.25 5.36
C ASP A 206 -1.79 -25.49 6.69
N ILE A 207 -1.52 -26.18 7.79
CA ILE A 207 -1.37 -25.54 9.10
C ILE A 207 0.06 -25.06 9.25
N PHE A 208 0.23 -23.76 9.41
CA PHE A 208 1.54 -23.12 9.59
C PHE A 208 1.76 -22.74 11.06
N ILE A 209 2.86 -23.19 11.62
CA ILE A 209 3.35 -22.88 12.97
C ILE A 209 4.69 -22.15 12.85
N ASN A 210 4.87 -21.06 13.57
CA ASN A 210 6.12 -20.28 13.56
C ASN A 210 6.58 -19.98 14.99
N LYS A 211 7.23 -20.95 15.63
CA LYS A 211 7.72 -20.81 17.01
C LYS A 211 8.77 -19.71 17.18
N GLY A 212 9.60 -19.47 16.13
CA GLY A 212 10.57 -18.39 16.14
C GLY A 212 9.90 -17.04 16.29
N LEU A 213 8.88 -16.78 15.46
CA LEU A 213 8.12 -15.53 15.53
C LEU A 213 7.30 -15.40 16.83
N ALA A 214 6.72 -16.50 17.32
CA ALA A 214 6.03 -16.51 18.60
C ALA A 214 6.94 -16.04 19.75
N ASN A 215 8.17 -16.55 19.81
CA ASN A 215 9.15 -16.14 20.83
C ASN A 215 9.60 -14.68 20.63
N THR A 216 9.77 -14.25 19.39
CA THR A 216 10.09 -12.86 19.06
C THR A 216 8.98 -11.92 19.52
N TYR A 217 7.72 -12.25 19.28
CA TYR A 217 6.57 -11.46 19.77
C TYR A 217 6.49 -11.43 21.31
N LYS A 218 6.77 -12.53 21.99
CA LYS A 218 6.83 -12.56 23.47
C LYS A 218 7.89 -11.59 24.01
N GLU A 219 9.07 -11.55 23.39
CA GLU A 219 10.14 -10.62 23.78
C GLU A 219 9.79 -9.15 23.46
N ILE A 220 9.19 -8.87 22.29
CA ILE A 220 8.72 -7.53 21.93
C ILE A 220 7.66 -7.05 22.92
N ALA A 221 6.67 -7.88 23.23
CA ALA A 221 5.60 -7.59 24.16
C ALA A 221 6.15 -7.26 25.55
N LYS A 222 7.00 -8.13 26.11
CA LYS A 222 7.62 -8.00 27.43
C LYS A 222 8.53 -6.77 27.57
N SER A 223 9.28 -6.44 26.52
CA SER A 223 10.27 -5.34 26.53
C SER A 223 9.72 -4.01 26.04
N TYR A 224 8.42 -3.93 25.72
CA TYR A 224 7.84 -2.77 25.06
C TYR A 224 8.60 -2.39 23.76
N GLY A 225 9.00 -3.40 22.98
CA GLY A 225 9.75 -3.24 21.73
C GLY A 225 11.24 -2.96 21.90
N GLU A 226 11.74 -2.69 23.11
CA GLU A 226 13.15 -2.33 23.33
C GLU A 226 14.13 -3.42 22.91
N SER A 227 13.80 -4.70 23.10
CA SER A 227 14.68 -5.82 22.73
C SER A 227 14.94 -5.90 21.23
N PHE A 228 14.02 -5.36 20.40
CA PHE A 228 14.14 -5.34 18.96
C PHE A 228 15.23 -4.37 18.47
N TYR A 229 15.43 -3.26 19.19
CA TYR A 229 16.37 -2.20 18.80
C TYR A 229 17.62 -2.13 19.68
N LYS A 230 17.58 -2.60 20.92
CA LYS A 230 18.66 -2.43 21.92
C LYS A 230 19.02 -3.71 22.67
N GLY A 231 18.34 -4.85 22.41
CA GLY A 231 18.51 -6.10 23.13
C GLY A 231 19.00 -7.25 22.25
N GLU A 232 18.64 -8.48 22.64
CA GLU A 232 19.11 -9.68 21.95
C GLU A 232 18.64 -9.79 20.50
N ILE A 233 17.42 -9.32 20.18
CA ILE A 233 16.93 -9.31 18.80
C ILE A 233 17.82 -8.43 17.92
N ALA A 234 18.17 -7.22 18.38
CA ALA A 234 19.09 -6.31 17.67
C ALA A 234 20.45 -6.94 17.40
N LYS A 235 21.03 -7.60 18.39
CA LYS A 235 22.33 -8.30 18.26
C LYS A 235 22.26 -9.40 17.22
N ILE A 236 21.21 -10.23 17.25
CA ILE A 236 21.02 -11.31 16.28
C ILE A 236 20.89 -10.75 14.85
N ILE A 237 20.08 -9.71 14.66
CA ILE A 237 19.87 -9.07 13.35
C ILE A 237 21.21 -8.50 12.83
N SER A 238 21.88 -7.65 13.62
CA SER A 238 23.13 -6.99 13.23
C SER A 238 24.22 -7.98 12.89
N LYS A 239 24.49 -8.93 13.82
CA LYS A 239 25.49 -9.97 13.61
C LYS A 239 25.23 -10.74 12.32
N PHE A 240 23.97 -11.19 12.12
CA PHE A 240 23.60 -11.95 10.93
C PHE A 240 23.82 -11.14 9.65
N ILE A 241 23.34 -9.90 9.58
CA ILE A 241 23.50 -9.07 8.37
C ILE A 241 24.95 -8.79 8.06
N ILE A 242 25.79 -8.50 9.06
CA ILE A 242 27.24 -8.28 8.86
C ILE A 242 27.92 -9.57 8.37
N GLU A 243 27.61 -10.73 8.94
CA GLU A 243 28.15 -12.03 8.51
C GLU A 243 27.74 -12.38 7.06
N GLN A 244 26.58 -11.89 6.60
CA GLN A 244 26.15 -12.04 5.20
C GLN A 244 26.75 -10.99 4.26
N GLY A 245 27.56 -10.05 4.75
CA GLY A 245 28.21 -8.99 3.94
C GLY A 245 27.40 -7.70 3.80
N GLY A 246 26.41 -7.46 4.65
CA GLY A 246 25.67 -6.21 4.76
C GLY A 246 26.31 -5.22 5.72
N PHE A 247 25.61 -4.12 6.01
CA PHE A 247 26.13 -2.98 6.77
C PHE A 247 25.36 -2.66 8.06
N LEU A 248 24.19 -3.28 8.30
CA LEU A 248 23.31 -2.91 9.41
C LEU A 248 23.91 -3.29 10.77
N SER A 249 24.32 -2.27 11.53
CA SER A 249 24.95 -2.40 12.85
C SER A 249 23.94 -2.34 14.01
N GLU A 250 24.38 -2.75 15.21
CA GLU A 250 23.59 -2.57 16.44
C GLU A 250 23.33 -1.08 16.74
N ASP A 251 24.28 -0.20 16.41
CA ASP A 251 24.12 1.25 16.62
C ASP A 251 23.09 1.84 15.65
N ASP A 252 22.98 1.35 14.40
CA ASP A 252 21.92 1.75 13.48
C ASP A 252 20.54 1.41 14.03
N LEU A 253 20.38 0.20 14.56
CA LEU A 253 19.13 -0.24 15.21
C LEU A 253 18.83 0.60 16.47
N LYS A 254 19.80 0.77 17.36
CA LYS A 254 19.67 1.48 18.63
C LYS A 254 19.30 2.95 18.49
N ASN A 255 19.83 3.61 17.46
CA ASN A 255 19.62 5.04 17.24
C ASN A 255 18.40 5.35 16.38
N TYR A 256 17.74 4.34 15.82
CA TYR A 256 16.55 4.51 15.00
C TYR A 256 15.38 5.10 15.79
N GLN A 257 14.68 6.07 15.19
CA GLN A 257 13.45 6.66 15.72
C GLN A 257 12.42 6.84 14.59
N PRO A 258 11.15 6.47 14.83
CA PRO A 258 10.05 6.85 13.94
C PRO A 258 9.78 8.35 14.05
N GLU A 259 9.17 8.93 13.04
CA GLU A 259 8.95 10.36 12.93
C GLU A 259 7.45 10.70 12.85
N TRP A 260 6.98 11.57 13.76
CA TRP A 260 5.66 12.16 13.65
C TRP A 260 5.71 13.30 12.64
N ILE A 261 4.92 13.17 11.57
CA ILE A 261 4.87 14.12 10.45
C ILE A 261 3.45 14.65 10.28
N THR A 262 3.33 15.84 9.73
CA THR A 262 2.01 16.42 9.42
C THR A 262 1.51 15.88 8.08
N PRO A 263 0.35 15.22 8.01
CA PRO A 263 -0.26 14.86 6.74
C PRO A 263 -0.53 16.11 5.89
N VAL A 264 -0.51 15.96 4.58
CA VAL A 264 -0.81 17.02 3.61
C VAL A 264 -2.06 16.65 2.81
N SER A 265 -2.81 17.65 2.37
CA SER A 265 -4.05 17.41 1.62
C SER A 265 -4.18 18.23 0.37
N SER A 266 -5.04 17.79 -0.51
CA SER A 266 -5.62 18.60 -1.57
C SER A 266 -7.13 18.41 -1.58
N ASN A 267 -7.87 19.49 -1.80
CA ASN A 267 -9.32 19.42 -1.96
C ASN A 267 -9.64 18.81 -3.33
N TYR A 268 -10.52 17.83 -3.37
CA TYR A 268 -11.06 17.25 -4.59
C TYR A 268 -12.58 17.28 -4.54
N ARG A 269 -13.20 18.20 -5.29
CA ARG A 269 -14.66 18.39 -5.39
C ARG A 269 -15.37 18.49 -4.03
N GLY A 270 -14.78 19.24 -3.08
CA GLY A 270 -15.34 19.48 -1.75
C GLY A 270 -14.97 18.44 -0.69
N PHE A 271 -14.04 17.54 -0.99
CA PHE A 271 -13.47 16.58 -0.06
C PHE A 271 -11.97 16.81 0.07
N ASP A 272 -11.45 16.87 1.29
CA ASP A 272 -10.01 16.97 1.50
C ASP A 272 -9.40 15.58 1.58
N VAL A 273 -8.60 15.24 0.57
CA VAL A 273 -7.88 13.97 0.48
C VAL A 273 -6.50 14.15 1.08
N TRP A 274 -6.18 13.36 2.11
CA TRP A 274 -4.97 13.44 2.90
C TRP A 274 -4.03 12.29 2.62
N GLU A 275 -2.76 12.61 2.47
CA GLU A 275 -1.65 11.67 2.29
C GLU A 275 -0.46 12.08 3.16
N LEU A 276 0.54 11.20 3.30
CA LEU A 276 1.80 11.58 3.91
C LEU A 276 2.76 12.20 2.88
N PRO A 277 3.53 13.23 3.29
CA PRO A 277 4.56 13.81 2.44
C PRO A 277 5.71 12.81 2.18
N PRO A 278 6.65 13.08 1.24
CA PRO A 278 7.85 12.28 1.03
C PRO A 278 8.68 12.07 2.32
N ASN A 279 9.42 10.98 2.45
CA ASN A 279 9.97 10.03 1.44
C ASN A 279 8.95 9.08 0.80
N GLY A 280 7.70 9.02 1.28
CA GLY A 280 6.62 8.25 0.66
C GLY A 280 6.13 8.86 -0.66
N GLN A 281 5.24 8.15 -1.36
CA GLN A 281 4.72 8.58 -2.67
C GLN A 281 3.27 9.14 -2.61
N GLY A 282 2.73 9.44 -1.43
CA GLY A 282 1.32 9.81 -1.24
C GLY A 282 0.89 11.00 -2.07
N ILE A 283 1.70 12.05 -2.11
CA ILE A 283 1.35 13.28 -2.85
C ILE A 283 1.21 13.07 -4.37
N ALA A 284 1.68 11.96 -4.94
CA ALA A 284 1.43 11.64 -6.35
C ALA A 284 -0.07 11.35 -6.61
N ALA A 285 -0.79 10.77 -5.64
CA ALA A 285 -2.24 10.62 -5.74
C ALA A 285 -2.95 11.99 -5.75
N LEU A 286 -2.49 12.92 -4.91
CA LEU A 286 -3.03 14.29 -4.89
C LEU A 286 -2.76 15.05 -6.20
N GLN A 287 -1.57 14.88 -6.79
CA GLN A 287 -1.25 15.47 -8.10
C GLN A 287 -2.15 14.92 -9.21
N ILE A 288 -2.37 13.60 -9.25
CA ILE A 288 -3.31 12.97 -10.21
C ILE A 288 -4.70 13.57 -10.04
N LEU A 289 -5.24 13.60 -8.82
CA LEU A 289 -6.56 14.15 -8.53
C LEU A 289 -6.69 15.62 -8.93
N ASN A 290 -5.68 16.45 -8.65
CA ASN A 290 -5.68 17.86 -9.03
C ASN A 290 -5.73 18.09 -10.55
N ILE A 291 -5.12 17.20 -11.34
CA ILE A 291 -5.22 17.26 -12.80
C ILE A 291 -6.62 16.79 -13.23
N LEU A 292 -7.13 15.67 -12.67
CA LEU A 292 -8.44 15.13 -13.02
C LEU A 292 -9.60 16.05 -12.67
N GLU A 293 -9.47 16.88 -11.64
CA GLU A 293 -10.50 17.83 -11.22
C GLU A 293 -10.89 18.84 -12.30
N GLN A 294 -10.01 19.07 -13.28
CA GLN A 294 -10.23 19.99 -14.39
C GLN A 294 -11.15 19.43 -15.48
N TYR A 295 -11.55 18.18 -15.37
CA TYR A 295 -12.40 17.47 -16.32
C TYR A 295 -13.75 17.08 -15.70
N ASP A 296 -14.77 16.96 -16.52
CA ASP A 296 -16.09 16.45 -16.11
C ASP A 296 -16.08 14.92 -16.17
N ILE A 297 -15.37 14.30 -15.21
CA ILE A 297 -15.17 12.85 -15.15
C ILE A 297 -16.51 12.10 -15.06
N SER A 298 -17.49 12.65 -14.33
CA SER A 298 -18.81 12.02 -14.15
C SER A 298 -19.52 11.76 -15.48
N ASN A 299 -19.40 12.69 -16.43
CA ASN A 299 -20.06 12.60 -17.75
C ASN A 299 -19.29 11.75 -18.77
N MET A 300 -18.01 11.48 -18.54
CA MET A 300 -17.21 10.60 -19.44
C MET A 300 -17.63 9.12 -19.33
N GLY A 301 -18.20 8.71 -18.20
CA GLY A 301 -18.55 7.33 -17.90
C GLY A 301 -17.39 6.55 -17.27
N HIS A 302 -17.76 5.69 -16.32
CA HIS A 302 -16.79 4.84 -15.62
C HIS A 302 -16.07 3.91 -16.58
N ASN A 303 -14.75 3.90 -16.52
CA ASN A 303 -13.87 3.10 -17.38
C ASN A 303 -14.04 3.32 -18.89
N SER A 304 -14.54 4.49 -19.33
CA SER A 304 -14.51 4.90 -20.74
C SER A 304 -13.06 5.11 -21.23
N ALA A 305 -12.84 5.03 -22.54
CA ALA A 305 -11.52 5.27 -23.13
C ALA A 305 -11.02 6.71 -22.86
N GLU A 306 -11.94 7.69 -22.86
CA GLU A 306 -11.63 9.08 -22.57
C GLU A 306 -11.14 9.26 -21.12
N TYR A 307 -11.88 8.73 -20.14
CA TYR A 307 -11.47 8.78 -18.74
C TYR A 307 -10.14 8.07 -18.51
N ILE A 308 -9.98 6.85 -19.03
CA ILE A 308 -8.74 6.07 -18.87
C ILE A 308 -7.54 6.77 -19.50
N HIS A 309 -7.73 7.41 -20.65
CA HIS A 309 -6.67 8.16 -21.30
C HIS A 309 -6.21 9.34 -20.44
N ILE A 310 -7.13 10.20 -20.02
CA ILE A 310 -6.81 11.38 -19.19
C ILE A 310 -6.18 10.96 -17.87
N PHE A 311 -6.75 9.93 -17.22
CA PHE A 311 -6.19 9.37 -15.98
C PHE A 311 -4.74 8.91 -16.19
N THR A 312 -4.48 8.20 -17.28
CA THR A 312 -3.14 7.67 -17.58
C THR A 312 -2.13 8.80 -17.82
N GLU A 313 -2.51 9.84 -18.57
CA GLU A 313 -1.64 10.98 -18.82
C GLU A 313 -1.38 11.79 -17.54
N ALA A 314 -2.41 12.04 -16.71
CA ALA A 314 -2.26 12.67 -15.41
C ALA A 314 -1.31 11.88 -14.50
N LYS A 315 -1.45 10.55 -14.48
CA LYS A 315 -0.55 9.66 -13.74
C LYS A 315 0.89 9.75 -14.25
N LYS A 316 1.11 9.73 -15.56
CA LYS A 316 2.47 9.86 -16.12
C LYS A 316 3.13 11.14 -15.63
N LEU A 317 2.44 12.27 -15.71
CA LEU A 317 2.92 13.57 -15.27
C LEU A 317 3.30 13.59 -13.78
N ALA A 318 2.43 13.07 -12.91
CA ALA A 318 2.69 12.99 -11.47
C ALA A 318 3.89 12.10 -11.14
N TYR A 319 4.11 11.03 -11.92
CA TYR A 319 5.23 10.11 -11.70
C TYR A 319 6.56 10.65 -12.20
N GLU A 320 6.58 11.54 -13.18
CA GLU A 320 7.79 12.28 -13.56
C GLU A 320 8.25 13.20 -12.43
N ASP A 321 7.30 13.91 -11.81
CA ASP A 321 7.60 14.74 -10.63
C ASP A 321 8.08 13.87 -9.46
N ARG A 322 7.45 12.72 -9.24
CA ARG A 322 7.83 11.74 -8.23
C ARG A 322 9.29 11.30 -8.41
N ALA A 323 9.66 10.92 -9.62
CA ALA A 323 11.02 10.46 -9.92
C ALA A 323 12.07 11.55 -9.64
N LYS A 324 11.76 12.79 -9.94
CA LYS A 324 12.69 13.92 -9.84
C LYS A 324 12.82 14.47 -8.43
N TYR A 325 11.72 14.51 -7.68
CA TYR A 325 11.64 15.32 -6.45
C TYR A 325 11.54 14.51 -5.17
N TYR A 326 10.94 13.27 -5.18
CA TYR A 326 10.62 12.58 -3.93
C TYR A 326 11.86 11.93 -3.32
N ALA A 327 12.10 12.32 -2.08
CA ALA A 327 13.22 11.85 -1.27
C ALA A 327 12.95 12.13 0.21
N ASP A 328 13.83 11.68 1.10
CA ASP A 328 13.81 12.05 2.51
C ASP A 328 13.99 13.57 2.66
N MET A 329 12.97 14.23 3.22
CA MET A 329 12.91 15.70 3.38
C MET A 329 13.92 16.22 4.40
N ASN A 330 14.51 15.37 5.24
CA ASN A 330 15.61 15.75 6.12
C ASN A 330 16.96 15.88 5.37
N PHE A 331 17.04 15.34 4.15
CA PHE A 331 18.25 15.31 3.32
C PHE A 331 18.12 16.06 1.99
N ALA A 332 16.90 16.36 1.55
CA ALA A 332 16.64 17.01 0.28
C ALA A 332 15.45 17.97 0.37
N ASP A 333 15.56 19.09 -0.33
CA ASP A 333 14.43 20.02 -0.50
C ASP A 333 13.44 19.44 -1.50
N VAL A 334 12.20 19.18 -1.03
CA VAL A 334 11.08 18.69 -1.85
C VAL A 334 9.98 19.74 -1.84
N PRO A 335 9.63 20.34 -2.99
CA PRO A 335 8.65 21.43 -3.06
C PRO A 335 7.21 20.89 -2.97
N VAL A 336 6.84 20.31 -1.81
CA VAL A 336 5.55 19.63 -1.62
C VAL A 336 4.37 20.54 -1.91
N LYS A 337 4.39 21.78 -1.39
CA LYS A 337 3.29 22.74 -1.55
C LYS A 337 3.03 23.08 -3.01
N GLU A 338 4.11 23.31 -3.77
CA GLU A 338 4.05 23.60 -5.19
C GLU A 338 3.51 22.40 -5.97
N LEU A 339 4.05 21.20 -5.72
CA LEU A 339 3.67 19.99 -6.42
C LEU A 339 2.17 19.64 -6.29
N ILE A 340 1.57 19.90 -5.12
CA ILE A 340 0.15 19.63 -4.87
C ILE A 340 -0.75 20.87 -5.07
N SER A 341 -0.22 21.98 -5.59
CA SER A 341 -1.02 23.18 -5.85
C SER A 341 -1.93 23.01 -7.07
N LYS A 342 -3.05 23.72 -7.07
CA LYS A 342 -3.98 23.73 -8.22
C LYS A 342 -3.37 24.45 -9.42
N GLU A 343 -2.59 25.49 -9.17
CA GLU A 343 -1.88 26.24 -10.19
C GLU A 343 -0.89 25.35 -10.94
N TYR A 344 -0.11 24.56 -10.23
CA TYR A 344 0.81 23.59 -10.84
C TYR A 344 0.07 22.54 -11.66
N ALA A 345 -1.03 22.02 -11.13
CA ALA A 345 -1.86 21.05 -11.86
C ALA A 345 -2.44 21.64 -13.17
N LEU A 346 -2.83 22.92 -13.18
CA LEU A 346 -3.26 23.64 -14.40
C LEU A 346 -2.14 23.70 -15.45
N GLU A 347 -0.90 23.98 -15.05
CA GLU A 347 0.24 24.01 -15.98
C GLU A 347 0.58 22.61 -16.49
N ARG A 348 0.55 21.58 -15.63
CA ARG A 348 0.80 20.19 -16.04
C ARG A 348 -0.28 19.69 -16.99
N ASN A 349 -1.53 20.07 -16.77
CA ASN A 349 -2.67 19.67 -17.61
C ASN A 349 -2.53 20.15 -19.08
N LYS A 350 -1.88 21.29 -19.32
CA LYS A 350 -1.62 21.80 -20.69
C LYS A 350 -0.76 20.84 -21.54
N LEU A 351 -0.05 19.93 -20.91
CA LEU A 351 0.80 18.94 -21.59
C LEU A 351 0.02 17.71 -22.08
N ILE A 352 -1.24 17.54 -21.63
CA ILE A 352 -2.08 16.41 -22.02
C ILE A 352 -2.70 16.66 -23.38
N ASP A 353 -2.40 15.79 -24.35
CA ASP A 353 -3.07 15.75 -25.65
C ASP A 353 -4.25 14.77 -25.58
N LEU A 354 -5.48 15.27 -25.62
CA LEU A 354 -6.70 14.45 -25.53
C LEU A 354 -6.89 13.45 -26.68
N LYS A 355 -6.08 13.55 -27.73
CA LYS A 355 -6.18 12.69 -28.93
C LYS A 355 -5.01 11.73 -29.10
N LYS A 356 -3.98 11.86 -28.26
CA LYS A 356 -2.77 11.06 -28.42
C LYS A 356 -2.06 10.82 -27.08
N ALA A 357 -1.78 9.56 -26.80
CA ALA A 357 -0.97 9.19 -25.64
C ALA A 357 0.48 9.69 -25.81
N ALA A 358 1.02 10.32 -24.76
CA ALA A 358 2.41 10.75 -24.76
C ALA A 358 3.36 9.55 -24.70
N SER A 359 4.41 9.59 -25.52
CA SER A 359 5.48 8.57 -25.54
C SER A 359 6.58 8.84 -24.51
N THR A 360 6.72 10.07 -24.09
CA THR A 360 7.67 10.51 -23.07
C THR A 360 7.11 11.72 -22.34
N TYR A 361 7.27 11.70 -21.05
CA TYR A 361 7.43 12.86 -20.20
C TYR A 361 8.73 12.53 -19.47
N ASP A 362 9.81 13.26 -19.56
CA ASP A 362 11.12 12.82 -19.08
C ASP A 362 11.09 11.91 -17.83
N THR A 363 11.63 10.76 -18.02
CA THR A 363 12.39 9.71 -17.31
C THR A 363 11.70 8.58 -16.54
N GLY A 364 12.00 7.24 -16.78
CA GLY A 364 11.83 6.14 -15.89
C GLY A 364 11.78 4.68 -16.28
N ILE A 365 11.99 3.65 -15.47
CA ILE A 365 11.58 2.22 -15.65
C ILE A 365 11.35 1.50 -14.30
N PHE A 366 10.60 0.40 -14.36
CA PHE A 366 9.78 -0.40 -13.44
C PHE A 366 10.38 -1.07 -12.22
N GLU A 367 9.49 -1.36 -11.23
CA GLU A 367 9.34 -2.69 -10.63
C GLU A 367 8.11 -2.85 -9.68
N ASN A 368 7.66 -4.11 -9.40
CA ASN A 368 6.51 -4.46 -8.57
C ASN A 368 6.93 -4.73 -7.12
N GLY A 369 6.28 -4.07 -6.14
CA GLY A 369 6.36 -4.41 -4.71
C GLY A 369 5.02 -4.91 -4.20
N ASP A 370 5.01 -5.72 -3.12
CA ASP A 370 3.79 -6.12 -2.41
C ASP A 370 3.77 -5.47 -1.00
N THR A 371 2.57 -5.45 -0.37
CA THR A 371 2.31 -4.63 0.82
C THR A 371 1.04 -5.15 1.47
N ILE A 372 0.80 -4.88 2.76
CA ILE A 372 -0.55 -4.95 3.33
C ILE A 372 -1.06 -3.57 3.69
N TYR A 373 -2.37 -3.38 3.57
CA TYR A 373 -3.09 -2.22 4.07
C TYR A 373 -4.24 -2.65 4.97
N MET A 374 -4.50 -1.87 6.03
CA MET A 374 -5.60 -2.09 6.96
C MET A 374 -6.15 -0.79 7.52
N THR A 375 -7.42 -0.81 7.95
CA THR A 375 -8.06 0.29 8.63
C THR A 375 -8.94 -0.19 9.78
N VAL A 376 -9.00 0.59 10.86
CA VAL A 376 -9.78 0.31 12.07
C VAL A 376 -10.45 1.59 12.55
N ALA A 377 -11.69 1.49 13.04
CA ALA A 377 -12.42 2.57 13.71
C ALA A 377 -13.04 2.04 15.01
N ASP A 378 -13.03 2.86 16.06
CA ASP A 378 -13.59 2.52 17.38
C ASP A 378 -14.90 3.27 17.67
N GLY A 379 -15.60 2.87 18.74
CA GLY A 379 -16.83 3.50 19.20
C GLY A 379 -16.66 4.92 19.77
N TYR A 380 -15.41 5.38 19.95
CA TYR A 380 -15.10 6.75 20.38
C TYR A 380 -14.97 7.71 19.21
N GLY A 381 -14.88 7.20 17.96
CA GLY A 381 -14.76 7.98 16.74
C GLY A 381 -13.33 8.09 16.22
N ASN A 382 -12.34 7.45 16.87
CA ASN A 382 -10.98 7.38 16.36
C ASN A 382 -10.93 6.46 15.13
N MET A 383 -10.10 6.82 14.15
CA MET A 383 -9.91 6.03 12.93
C MET A 383 -8.42 5.93 12.59
N VAL A 384 -7.98 4.75 12.21
CA VAL A 384 -6.58 4.43 11.85
C VAL A 384 -6.53 3.95 10.42
N SER A 385 -5.72 4.60 9.59
CA SER A 385 -5.27 4.15 8.28
C SER A 385 -3.82 3.71 8.43
N LEU A 386 -3.53 2.41 8.28
CA LEU A 386 -2.22 1.84 8.52
C LEU A 386 -1.78 0.95 7.36
N ILE A 387 -0.52 1.13 6.94
CA ILE A 387 0.10 0.36 5.88
C ILE A 387 1.47 -0.15 6.34
N GLN A 388 1.77 -1.42 6.04
CA GLN A 388 3.03 -2.07 6.39
C GLN A 388 3.56 -2.86 5.20
N SER A 389 4.89 -2.95 5.06
CA SER A 389 5.49 -3.66 3.93
C SER A 389 6.92 -4.08 4.20
N ASN A 390 7.27 -5.27 3.69
CA ASN A 390 8.65 -5.71 3.49
C ASN A 390 9.17 -5.35 2.08
N TYR A 391 8.36 -4.75 1.23
CA TYR A 391 8.51 -4.31 -0.16
C TYR A 391 8.39 -5.44 -1.18
N ARG A 392 9.45 -6.14 -1.57
CA ARG A 392 9.43 -7.17 -2.64
C ARG A 392 8.83 -8.49 -2.16
N GLY A 393 7.52 -8.57 -2.02
CA GLY A 393 6.87 -9.73 -1.43
C GLY A 393 7.31 -9.91 0.02
N MET A 394 8.07 -10.98 0.31
CA MET A 394 8.56 -11.24 1.66
C MET A 394 9.74 -10.36 2.09
N GLY A 395 10.43 -9.66 1.17
CA GLY A 395 11.58 -8.79 1.45
C GLY A 395 12.90 -9.32 0.87
N SER A 396 14.00 -9.09 1.58
CA SER A 396 15.37 -9.25 1.12
C SER A 396 15.88 -10.72 0.93
N GLY A 397 15.15 -11.70 1.44
CA GLY A 397 15.66 -13.06 1.60
C GLY A 397 16.45 -13.29 2.89
N MET A 398 16.76 -12.23 3.64
CA MET A 398 17.54 -12.32 4.88
C MET A 398 16.63 -12.65 6.07
N VAL A 399 16.73 -13.88 6.56
CA VAL A 399 15.98 -14.41 7.71
C VAL A 399 16.94 -14.57 8.88
N PRO A 400 16.93 -13.68 9.89
CA PRO A 400 17.79 -13.83 11.06
C PRO A 400 17.48 -15.14 11.80
N PRO A 401 18.51 -15.88 12.28
CA PRO A 401 18.32 -17.20 12.87
C PRO A 401 17.43 -17.15 14.10
N ASN A 402 16.50 -18.12 14.19
CA ASN A 402 15.56 -18.32 15.30
C ASN A 402 14.51 -17.21 15.54
N LEU A 403 14.49 -16.15 14.74
CA LEU A 403 13.54 -15.03 14.92
C LEU A 403 12.22 -15.22 14.15
N GLY A 404 12.19 -16.03 13.10
CA GLY A 404 10.97 -16.43 12.40
C GLY A 404 10.38 -15.36 11.46
N PHE A 405 11.14 -14.32 11.08
CA PHE A 405 10.71 -13.30 10.13
C PHE A 405 11.82 -12.93 9.15
N MET A 406 11.43 -12.34 8.01
CA MET A 406 12.37 -11.85 7.00
C MET A 406 12.54 -10.33 7.11
N LEU A 407 13.75 -9.84 6.86
CA LEU A 407 14.05 -8.42 6.79
C LEU A 407 13.68 -7.85 5.43
N GLN A 408 13.21 -6.62 5.40
CA GLN A 408 12.82 -5.86 4.23
C GLN A 408 14.02 -5.56 3.29
N ASP A 409 13.72 -5.18 2.04
CA ASP A 409 14.71 -4.84 1.01
C ASP A 409 14.57 -3.40 0.50
N ARG A 410 14.08 -2.50 1.34
CA ARG A 410 13.74 -1.13 0.95
C ARG A 410 14.93 -0.30 0.49
N GLY A 411 16.16 -0.64 0.90
CA GLY A 411 17.38 0.04 0.49
C GLY A 411 17.67 -0.03 -1.01
N GLU A 412 17.10 -0.99 -1.76
CA GLU A 412 17.19 -1.01 -3.22
C GLU A 412 16.59 0.24 -3.89
N MET A 413 15.71 0.95 -3.15
CA MET A 413 15.03 2.15 -3.65
C MET A 413 15.91 3.41 -3.65
N PHE A 414 17.13 3.36 -3.16
CA PHE A 414 18.10 4.45 -3.32
C PHE A 414 18.66 4.55 -4.73
N ASN A 415 19.00 5.78 -5.11
CA ASN A 415 19.81 6.07 -6.30
C ASN A 415 21.29 6.12 -5.92
N LEU A 416 22.20 5.63 -6.78
CA LEU A 416 23.64 5.70 -6.57
C LEU A 416 24.31 6.88 -7.32
N ASP A 417 23.56 7.75 -8.00
CA ASP A 417 24.05 9.05 -8.47
C ASP A 417 24.05 10.04 -7.28
N PRO A 418 25.21 10.55 -6.84
CA PRO A 418 25.30 11.47 -5.71
C PRO A 418 24.62 12.82 -5.95
N LYS A 419 24.23 13.15 -7.19
CA LYS A 419 23.50 14.38 -7.53
C LYS A 419 21.99 14.20 -7.43
N HIS A 420 21.49 12.98 -7.35
CA HIS A 420 20.07 12.70 -7.26
C HIS A 420 19.55 12.98 -5.84
N ARG A 421 18.33 13.56 -5.70
CA ARG A 421 17.77 13.86 -4.38
C ARG A 421 17.62 12.60 -3.50
N ASN A 422 17.26 11.47 -4.10
CA ASN A 422 17.15 10.18 -3.43
C ASN A 422 18.47 9.38 -3.45
N SER A 423 19.62 10.06 -3.51
CA SER A 423 20.94 9.39 -3.43
C SER A 423 21.13 8.71 -2.09
N LEU A 424 21.84 7.57 -2.09
CA LEU A 424 22.20 6.85 -0.87
C LEU A 424 23.09 7.69 0.04
N GLU A 425 22.67 7.84 1.28
CA GLU A 425 23.45 8.41 2.38
C GLU A 425 23.19 7.63 3.67
N GLY A 426 24.19 7.47 4.54
CA GLY A 426 24.01 6.83 5.84
C GLY A 426 23.00 7.58 6.71
N GLY A 427 22.10 6.87 7.35
CA GLY A 427 21.03 7.45 8.17
C GLY A 427 19.83 8.03 7.40
N LYS A 428 19.86 8.08 6.07
CA LYS A 428 18.79 8.56 5.21
C LYS A 428 17.72 7.49 4.99
N ARG A 429 16.45 7.90 4.87
CA ARG A 429 15.36 7.03 4.43
C ARG A 429 15.32 6.94 2.91
N PRO A 430 15.21 5.73 2.32
CA PRO A 430 15.02 5.60 0.87
C PRO A 430 13.65 6.13 0.46
N PHE A 431 13.46 6.45 -0.82
CA PHE A 431 12.13 6.60 -1.40
C PHE A 431 11.25 5.41 -1.02
N HIS A 432 9.96 5.67 -0.73
CA HIS A 432 9.08 4.65 -0.18
C HIS A 432 7.75 4.56 -0.92
N THR A 433 7.26 3.34 -1.14
CA THR A 433 6.03 3.11 -1.91
C THR A 433 4.77 2.98 -1.07
N ILE A 434 4.87 2.75 0.26
CA ILE A 434 3.67 2.62 1.08
C ILE A 434 3.05 3.99 1.40
N ILE A 435 1.73 4.08 1.27
CA ILE A 435 0.95 5.28 1.54
C ILE A 435 -0.37 4.92 2.21
N PRO A 436 -0.63 5.37 3.44
CA PRO A 436 -1.97 5.37 4.03
C PRO A 436 -2.70 6.62 3.54
N ALA A 437 -4.03 6.57 3.36
CA ALA A 437 -4.82 7.73 2.95
C ALA A 437 -6.01 7.97 3.88
N PHE A 438 -6.48 9.21 3.88
CA PHE A 438 -7.65 9.63 4.62
C PHE A 438 -8.45 10.67 3.84
N ILE A 439 -9.75 10.73 4.03
CA ILE A 439 -10.61 11.80 3.49
C ILE A 439 -11.36 12.45 4.65
N THR A 440 -11.34 13.77 4.70
CA THR A 440 -12.24 14.55 5.55
C THR A 440 -13.24 15.32 4.68
N LYS A 441 -14.40 15.60 5.27
CA LYS A 441 -15.43 16.47 4.69
C LYS A 441 -15.95 17.40 5.75
N ASP A 442 -15.99 18.70 5.46
CA ASP A 442 -16.44 19.72 6.41
C ASP A 442 -15.71 19.58 7.77
N ASP A 443 -14.38 19.43 7.73
CA ASP A 443 -13.47 19.23 8.87
C ASP A 443 -13.80 18.00 9.76
N LYS A 444 -14.55 17.03 9.24
CA LYS A 444 -14.90 15.79 9.94
C LYS A 444 -14.27 14.57 9.25
N PRO A 445 -13.94 13.52 10.01
CA PRO A 445 -13.45 12.27 9.44
C PRO A 445 -14.55 11.65 8.58
N PHE A 446 -14.22 11.33 7.33
CA PHE A 446 -15.17 10.77 6.39
C PHE A 446 -14.76 9.36 5.96
N ILE A 447 -13.57 9.17 5.38
CA ILE A 447 -13.09 7.84 4.94
C ILE A 447 -11.63 7.65 5.34
N SER A 448 -11.35 6.51 5.98
CA SER A 448 -10.01 5.94 6.13
C SER A 448 -9.85 4.82 5.11
N PHE A 449 -8.89 4.92 4.18
CA PHE A 449 -8.75 3.96 3.10
C PHE A 449 -7.31 3.82 2.63
N GLY A 450 -7.03 2.75 1.90
CA GLY A 450 -5.78 2.57 1.21
C GLY A 450 -5.80 1.35 0.30
N LEU A 451 -4.77 1.26 -0.52
CA LEU A 451 -4.63 0.22 -1.52
C LEU A 451 -3.16 -0.17 -1.64
N MET A 452 -2.86 -1.44 -1.39
CA MET A 452 -1.51 -2.00 -1.53
C MET A 452 -1.08 -2.15 -3.00
N GLY A 453 0.20 -2.48 -3.27
CA GLY A 453 0.67 -2.83 -4.62
C GLY A 453 1.82 -1.99 -5.16
N GLY A 454 2.74 -1.51 -4.33
CA GLY A 454 3.93 -0.75 -4.76
C GLY A 454 3.57 0.51 -5.54
N GLY A 455 4.06 0.65 -6.78
CA GLY A 455 3.71 1.78 -7.67
C GLY A 455 2.26 1.81 -8.16
N MET A 456 1.42 0.83 -7.82
CA MET A 456 -0.03 0.90 -8.02
C MET A 456 -0.72 1.81 -6.99
N GLN A 457 -0.15 2.02 -5.82
CA GLN A 457 -0.84 2.70 -4.71
C GLN A 457 -1.37 4.09 -5.07
N PRO A 458 -0.59 5.06 -5.59
CA PRO A 458 -1.15 6.36 -5.95
C PRO A 458 -2.19 6.29 -7.06
N GLN A 459 -2.01 5.39 -8.04
CA GLN A 459 -2.98 5.16 -9.10
C GLN A 459 -4.29 4.60 -8.54
N GLY A 460 -4.19 3.63 -7.62
CA GLY A 460 -5.34 3.03 -6.97
C GLY A 460 -6.08 4.00 -6.06
N HIS A 461 -5.35 4.79 -5.24
CA HIS A 461 -5.97 5.82 -4.40
C HIS A 461 -6.78 6.81 -5.23
N ALA A 462 -6.21 7.32 -6.33
CA ALA A 462 -6.93 8.23 -7.22
C ALA A 462 -8.16 7.56 -7.87
N GLN A 463 -8.07 6.30 -8.34
CA GLN A 463 -9.21 5.56 -8.88
C GLN A 463 -10.32 5.35 -7.83
N ILE A 464 -9.98 5.01 -6.58
CA ILE A 464 -10.95 4.85 -5.50
C ILE A 464 -11.65 6.18 -5.19
N VAL A 465 -10.90 7.28 -5.09
CA VAL A 465 -11.48 8.62 -4.85
C VAL A 465 -12.44 9.01 -5.96
N VAL A 466 -12.05 8.82 -7.23
CA VAL A 466 -12.91 9.08 -8.40
C VAL A 466 -14.16 8.18 -8.39
N ASN A 467 -14.01 6.89 -8.09
CA ASN A 467 -15.14 5.96 -8.04
C ASN A 467 -16.18 6.39 -7.00
N ILE A 468 -15.74 6.83 -5.83
CA ILE A 468 -16.65 7.27 -4.75
C ILE A 468 -17.23 8.67 -5.07
N ILE A 469 -16.39 9.62 -5.46
CA ILE A 469 -16.79 11.04 -5.56
C ILE A 469 -17.45 11.36 -6.89
N ASP A 470 -16.89 10.93 -8.04
CA ASP A 470 -17.45 11.22 -9.36
C ASP A 470 -18.53 10.21 -9.76
N PHE A 471 -18.23 8.91 -9.62
CA PHE A 471 -19.15 7.85 -10.06
C PHE A 471 -20.16 7.39 -8.98
N LYS A 472 -20.13 8.00 -7.78
CA LYS A 472 -21.10 7.76 -6.69
C LYS A 472 -21.22 6.29 -6.29
N MET A 473 -20.14 5.55 -6.38
CA MET A 473 -20.07 4.18 -5.89
C MET A 473 -20.00 4.15 -4.36
N ASN A 474 -20.63 3.14 -3.75
CA ASN A 474 -20.38 2.84 -2.34
C ASN A 474 -18.96 2.28 -2.15
N LEU A 475 -18.52 2.10 -0.89
CA LEU A 475 -17.13 1.65 -0.63
C LEU A 475 -16.80 0.30 -1.25
N GLN A 476 -17.73 -0.67 -1.19
CA GLN A 476 -17.49 -2.00 -1.71
C GLN A 476 -17.47 -2.01 -3.24
N GLU A 477 -18.39 -1.30 -3.88
CA GLU A 477 -18.41 -1.11 -5.33
C GLU A 477 -17.12 -0.43 -5.83
N ALA A 478 -16.67 0.64 -5.14
CA ALA A 478 -15.44 1.34 -5.50
C ALA A 478 -14.21 0.43 -5.43
N GLY A 479 -14.19 -0.50 -4.47
CA GLY A 479 -13.14 -1.50 -4.33
C GLY A 479 -13.19 -2.60 -5.38
N ASP A 480 -14.38 -3.13 -5.68
CA ASP A 480 -14.55 -4.26 -6.61
C ASP A 480 -14.59 -3.83 -8.08
N ALA A 481 -14.81 -2.54 -8.38
CA ALA A 481 -14.80 -2.01 -9.74
C ALA A 481 -13.52 -2.37 -10.50
N PRO A 482 -13.61 -2.67 -11.80
CA PRO A 482 -12.45 -2.97 -12.62
C PRO A 482 -11.45 -1.81 -12.63
N ARG A 483 -10.17 -2.13 -12.41
CA ARG A 483 -9.06 -1.16 -12.33
C ARG A 483 -8.19 -1.15 -13.57
N ILE A 484 -7.52 -0.03 -13.72
CA ILE A 484 -6.42 0.14 -14.66
C ILE A 484 -5.11 0.26 -13.90
N ARG A 485 -4.00 -0.11 -14.54
CA ARG A 485 -2.66 0.11 -14.05
C ARG A 485 -1.73 0.49 -15.18
N HIS A 486 -1.10 1.65 -15.07
CA HIS A 486 -0.05 2.07 -15.99
C HIS A 486 1.33 1.74 -15.41
N PHE A 487 2.16 1.16 -16.25
CA PHE A 487 3.55 0.80 -15.96
C PHE A 487 4.51 1.62 -16.82
N GLY A 488 5.77 1.79 -16.40
CA GLY A 488 6.81 2.38 -17.20
C GLY A 488 6.95 3.88 -17.08
N SER A 489 6.50 4.46 -15.99
CA SER A 489 6.86 5.83 -15.63
C SER A 489 8.19 5.88 -14.88
N SER A 490 8.65 7.10 -14.65
CA SER A 490 9.87 7.44 -13.93
C SER A 490 9.90 6.98 -12.48
N GLU A 491 11.07 6.56 -12.01
CA GLU A 491 11.29 6.12 -10.63
C GLU A 491 12.40 6.93 -9.95
N PRO A 492 12.28 7.20 -8.65
CA PRO A 492 13.35 7.88 -7.89
C PRO A 492 14.66 7.08 -7.79
N THR A 493 14.67 5.84 -8.23
CA THR A 493 15.84 4.97 -8.39
C THR A 493 16.70 5.30 -9.61
N GLY A 494 16.20 6.18 -10.51
CA GLY A 494 16.93 6.73 -11.64
C GLY A 494 16.59 6.13 -13.00
N GLU A 495 15.64 5.24 -13.05
CA GLU A 495 15.15 4.68 -14.32
C GLU A 495 14.28 5.69 -15.09
N THR A 496 14.23 5.61 -16.44
CA THR A 496 13.57 6.60 -17.32
C THR A 496 12.42 6.02 -18.18
N MET A 497 11.24 6.72 -18.31
CA MET A 497 10.09 6.25 -19.09
C MET A 497 10.46 6.05 -20.59
N ILE A 498 10.12 4.88 -21.16
CA ILE A 498 10.39 4.54 -22.55
C ILE A 498 9.08 4.29 -23.28
N ASN A 499 8.89 4.95 -24.43
CA ASN A 499 7.73 4.77 -25.30
C ASN A 499 6.37 4.85 -24.59
N GLY A 500 6.22 5.74 -23.60
CA GLY A 500 4.98 5.95 -22.86
C GLY A 500 4.60 4.82 -21.90
N GLY A 501 5.46 3.85 -21.67
CA GLY A 501 5.17 2.69 -20.86
C GLY A 501 4.10 1.76 -21.47
N PHE A 502 3.34 1.06 -20.62
CA PHE A 502 2.19 0.28 -21.06
C PHE A 502 1.06 0.31 -20.01
N LEU A 503 -0.15 0.09 -20.51
CA LEU A 503 -1.38 0.06 -19.75
C LEU A 503 -1.87 -1.37 -19.62
N SER A 504 -2.18 -1.81 -18.41
CA SER A 504 -2.86 -3.07 -18.12
C SER A 504 -4.26 -2.79 -17.58
N LEU A 505 -5.24 -3.53 -18.08
CA LEU A 505 -6.66 -3.33 -17.83
C LEU A 505 -7.28 -4.63 -17.30
N GLU A 506 -8.02 -4.57 -16.20
CA GLU A 506 -8.75 -5.74 -15.72
C GLU A 506 -9.81 -6.22 -16.71
N SER A 507 -10.21 -7.48 -16.58
CA SER A 507 -11.12 -8.16 -17.53
C SER A 507 -12.52 -7.51 -17.63
N GLY A 508 -12.95 -6.78 -16.61
CA GLY A 508 -14.22 -6.05 -16.62
C GLY A 508 -14.23 -4.78 -17.47
N ILE A 509 -13.12 -4.43 -18.16
CA ILE A 509 -13.05 -3.29 -19.08
C ILE A 509 -13.23 -3.79 -20.51
N ASP A 510 -14.24 -3.23 -21.22
CA ASP A 510 -14.69 -3.68 -22.51
C ASP A 510 -13.62 -3.68 -23.61
N ASN A 511 -13.74 -4.61 -24.55
CA ASN A 511 -12.84 -4.71 -25.72
C ASN A 511 -12.94 -3.49 -26.64
N GLN A 512 -14.10 -2.82 -26.73
CA GLN A 512 -14.24 -1.57 -27.46
C GLN A 512 -13.35 -0.49 -26.85
N VAL A 513 -13.39 -0.31 -25.54
CA VAL A 513 -12.53 0.64 -24.81
C VAL A 513 -11.05 0.33 -25.04
N ARG A 514 -10.66 -0.95 -24.98
CA ARG A 514 -9.29 -1.39 -25.30
C ARG A 514 -8.86 -0.97 -26.70
N SER A 515 -9.74 -1.16 -27.68
CA SER A 515 -9.49 -0.77 -29.08
C SER A 515 -9.36 0.74 -29.26
N GLU A 516 -10.17 1.52 -28.56
CA GLU A 516 -10.13 2.99 -28.57
C GLU A 516 -8.83 3.51 -27.93
N LEU A 517 -8.39 2.94 -26.82
CA LEU A 517 -7.11 3.28 -26.17
C LEU A 517 -5.91 2.99 -27.07
N MET A 518 -5.92 1.87 -27.81
CA MET A 518 -4.86 1.58 -28.78
C MET A 518 -4.84 2.59 -29.94
N LYS A 519 -6.00 3.07 -30.39
CA LYS A 519 -6.07 4.14 -31.42
C LYS A 519 -5.52 5.47 -30.90
N LEU A 520 -5.66 5.76 -29.61
CA LEU A 520 -5.04 6.91 -28.96
C LEU A 520 -3.52 6.76 -28.79
N GLY A 521 -2.97 5.58 -29.06
CA GLY A 521 -1.52 5.30 -28.99
C GLY A 521 -1.07 4.68 -27.67
N HIS A 522 -1.99 4.24 -26.81
CA HIS A 522 -1.61 3.47 -25.62
C HIS A 522 -1.13 2.07 -25.99
N ASN A 523 -0.04 1.65 -25.37
CA ASN A 523 0.45 0.29 -25.42
C ASN A 523 -0.31 -0.55 -24.40
N LEU A 524 -1.06 -1.57 -24.83
CA LEU A 524 -1.77 -2.46 -23.90
C LEU A 524 -0.99 -3.76 -23.71
N LYS A 525 -0.91 -4.24 -22.46
CA LYS A 525 -0.40 -5.57 -22.12
C LYS A 525 -1.29 -6.21 -21.07
N ASP A 526 -1.49 -7.52 -21.21
CA ASP A 526 -2.17 -8.31 -20.20
C ASP A 526 -1.20 -8.68 -19.07
N GLU A 527 -1.56 -8.31 -17.85
CA GLU A 527 -0.83 -8.68 -16.63
C GLU A 527 -1.74 -9.50 -15.72
N LYS A 528 -1.17 -10.51 -15.07
CA LYS A 528 -1.91 -11.33 -14.13
C LYS A 528 -1.80 -10.75 -12.72
N GLY A 529 -2.88 -10.14 -12.23
CA GLY A 529 -2.91 -9.50 -10.91
C GLY A 529 -2.19 -8.15 -10.87
N GLY A 530 -1.77 -7.72 -9.67
CA GLY A 530 -1.00 -6.47 -9.52
C GLY A 530 -1.85 -5.19 -9.44
N TYR A 531 -3.17 -5.30 -9.38
CA TYR A 531 -4.10 -4.16 -9.29
C TYR A 531 -4.37 -3.70 -7.86
N GLY A 532 -3.56 -4.17 -6.92
CA GLY A 532 -3.61 -3.79 -5.52
C GLY A 532 -4.51 -4.67 -4.67
N GLY A 533 -4.84 -4.18 -3.49
CA GLY A 533 -5.76 -4.77 -2.52
C GLY A 533 -6.28 -3.66 -1.63
N TYR A 534 -7.58 -3.40 -1.67
CA TYR A 534 -8.24 -2.24 -1.06
C TYR A 534 -8.99 -2.61 0.22
N GLN A 535 -8.88 -1.73 1.22
CA GLN A 535 -9.68 -1.75 2.44
C GLN A 535 -10.15 -0.32 2.74
N ALA A 536 -11.36 -0.16 3.26
CA ALA A 536 -11.85 1.15 3.67
C ALA A 536 -12.87 1.08 4.81
N ILE A 537 -12.93 2.16 5.59
CA ILE A 537 -13.99 2.46 6.54
C ILE A 537 -14.46 3.89 6.29
N MET A 538 -15.77 4.07 6.08
CA MET A 538 -16.43 5.37 6.02
C MET A 538 -17.24 5.58 7.29
N ARG A 539 -17.29 6.82 7.78
CA ARG A 539 -18.10 7.25 8.92
C ARG A 539 -19.11 8.30 8.47
N VAL A 540 -20.39 8.02 8.66
CA VAL A 540 -21.50 8.97 8.37
C VAL A 540 -22.47 8.92 9.54
N ASP A 541 -22.72 10.05 10.17
CA ASP A 541 -23.68 10.23 11.27
C ASP A 541 -23.54 9.19 12.41
N GLY A 542 -22.29 8.82 12.75
CA GLY A 542 -21.99 7.86 13.80
C GLY A 542 -22.10 6.39 13.38
N VAL A 543 -22.43 6.11 12.12
CA VAL A 543 -22.47 4.77 11.54
C VAL A 543 -21.19 4.53 10.72
N TYR A 544 -20.61 3.36 10.88
CA TYR A 544 -19.46 2.89 10.09
C TYR A 544 -19.90 1.98 8.96
N TYR A 545 -19.33 2.22 7.77
CA TYR A 545 -19.46 1.39 6.59
C TYR A 545 -18.07 0.83 6.25
N GLY A 546 -17.94 -0.48 6.19
CA GLY A 546 -16.65 -1.15 5.95
C GLY A 546 -16.65 -1.91 4.64
N ALA A 547 -15.53 -1.86 3.92
CA ALA A 547 -15.32 -2.61 2.70
C ALA A 547 -13.95 -3.28 2.67
N SER A 548 -13.93 -4.49 2.09
CA SER A 548 -12.72 -5.25 1.74
C SER A 548 -12.95 -5.86 0.36
N GLU A 549 -12.07 -5.57 -0.58
CA GLU A 549 -12.22 -5.98 -1.97
C GLU A 549 -11.85 -7.45 -2.20
N SER A 550 -12.18 -7.99 -3.38
CA SER A 550 -12.09 -9.43 -3.69
C SER A 550 -10.74 -9.92 -4.23
N ARG A 551 -9.72 -9.03 -4.45
CA ARG A 551 -8.41 -9.42 -5.00
C ARG A 551 -7.44 -9.99 -3.96
N LYS A 552 -7.80 -9.94 -2.69
CA LYS A 552 -7.06 -10.48 -1.53
C LYS A 552 -7.97 -11.38 -0.70
N ASP A 553 -7.39 -12.08 0.27
CA ASP A 553 -8.15 -12.89 1.24
C ASP A 553 -8.88 -12.04 2.31
N GLY A 554 -9.02 -10.74 2.05
CA GLY A 554 -9.44 -9.73 2.98
C GLY A 554 -10.86 -9.86 3.53
N HIS A 555 -11.08 -9.21 4.67
CA HIS A 555 -12.36 -9.18 5.37
C HIS A 555 -12.63 -7.83 6.01
N ALA A 556 -13.90 -7.39 6.00
CA ALA A 556 -14.41 -6.29 6.80
C ALA A 556 -15.42 -6.82 7.80
N SER A 557 -15.33 -6.39 9.05
CA SER A 557 -16.25 -6.77 10.14
C SER A 557 -16.49 -5.59 11.07
N GLY A 558 -17.69 -5.54 11.67
CA GLY A 558 -18.08 -4.53 12.63
C GLY A 558 -19.13 -5.05 13.63
N TYR A 559 -19.43 -4.26 14.68
CA TYR A 559 -20.41 -4.63 15.72
C TYR A 559 -21.15 -3.42 16.27
#